data_35fdf52ef0973395034580ee0d352c58
#
_entry.id   35fdf52ef0973395034580ee0d352c58
#
_cell.length_a   1.000
_cell.length_b   1.000
_cell.length_c   1.000
_cell.angle_alpha   90.00
_cell.angle_beta   90.00
_cell.angle_gamma   90.00
#
_symmetry.space_group_name_H-M   'P 1'
#
loop_
_entity.id
_entity.type
_entity.pdbx_description
1 polymer ?
#
loop_
_entity_poly.entity_id
_entity_poly.type
_entity_poly.pdbx_seq_one_letter_code
_entity_poly.pdbx_strand_id
1 'polypeptide(L)'
;MLLEAPSPVTLSHSGHCYSRSVLRSGGCALTQAGSGEDLPLQLHRLDIPLAATSNSRIHRRLSPHWNPDRMTDAIPFVPQSQYDKAELVACGIGELFGAGNAQLPVENMLMVDRISHISSEGGAADKGELIAELDIHPDLWFFACHFPGDPVMPGCLGLDAMWQLVGFFLGWRGNPGRGRALGCGEVKFTGQILPDHKQVRYHIHMKRVIERKLVMGIADGSVAVDGEVIYTASDLRVGLFQNTESM
;
A
#
# COMPACT_ATOMS: atom_id res chain seq x y z
N MET A 1 -6.38 -1.96 -63.37
CA MET A 1 -5.20 -1.42 -62.70
C MET A 1 -5.17 -2.04 -61.32
N LEU A 2 -4.48 -3.19 -61.24
CA LEU A 2 -4.36 -4.04 -60.04
C LEU A 2 -3.25 -3.47 -59.15
N LEU A 3 -3.51 -3.18 -57.89
CA LEU A 3 -2.51 -2.86 -56.89
C LEU A 3 -2.25 -4.10 -56.04
N GLU A 4 -0.99 -4.55 -56.10
CA GLU A 4 -0.43 -5.69 -55.40
C GLU A 4 -0.34 -5.41 -53.90
N ALA A 5 -0.64 -6.46 -53.07
CA ALA A 5 -0.41 -6.49 -51.65
C ALA A 5 1.05 -6.90 -51.35
N PRO A 6 1.69 -6.38 -50.30
CA PRO A 6 3.02 -6.82 -49.90
C PRO A 6 3.00 -8.12 -49.10
N SER A 7 3.98 -8.98 -49.43
CA SER A 7 4.24 -10.29 -48.83
C SER A 7 4.70 -10.23 -47.37
N PRO A 8 4.50 -11.29 -46.59
CA PRO A 8 4.90 -11.35 -45.17
C PRO A 8 6.40 -11.65 -45.01
N VAL A 9 7.03 -10.91 -44.09
CA VAL A 9 8.41 -11.11 -43.67
C VAL A 9 8.48 -12.27 -42.68
N THR A 10 9.20 -13.33 -43.07
CA THR A 10 9.54 -14.48 -42.21
C THR A 10 10.70 -14.10 -41.29
N LEU A 11 10.48 -14.10 -39.97
CA LEU A 11 11.54 -14.03 -38.97
C LEU A 11 12.05 -15.43 -38.64
N SER A 12 13.32 -15.68 -38.94
CA SER A 12 14.04 -16.90 -38.61
C SER A 12 14.36 -16.98 -37.12
N HIS A 13 14.08 -18.13 -36.55
CA HIS A 13 14.50 -18.52 -35.19
C HIS A 13 16.00 -18.82 -35.18
N SER A 14 16.77 -18.09 -34.37
CA SER A 14 18.07 -18.55 -33.89
C SER A 14 17.98 -18.76 -32.37
N GLY A 15 18.02 -20.05 -31.99
CA GLY A 15 18.01 -20.47 -30.59
C GLY A 15 19.32 -20.12 -29.89
N HIS A 16 19.22 -19.62 -28.67
CA HIS A 16 20.32 -19.65 -27.72
C HIS A 16 19.90 -20.43 -26.48
N CYS A 17 20.62 -21.51 -26.31
CA CYS A 17 20.59 -22.45 -25.18
C CYS A 17 21.04 -21.71 -23.90
N TYR A 18 20.21 -21.64 -22.88
CA TYR A 18 20.64 -21.30 -21.52
C TYR A 18 21.10 -22.54 -20.78
N SER A 19 22.39 -22.62 -20.57
CA SER A 19 23.07 -23.62 -19.77
C SER A 19 22.80 -23.40 -18.29
N ARG A 20 22.27 -24.43 -17.61
CA ARG A 20 22.20 -24.53 -16.15
C ARG A 20 23.62 -24.77 -15.60
N SER A 21 24.16 -23.86 -14.81
CA SER A 21 25.35 -24.10 -13.99
C SER A 21 24.95 -24.45 -12.55
N VAL A 22 25.24 -25.69 -12.20
CA VAL A 22 25.18 -26.25 -10.85
C VAL A 22 26.41 -25.78 -10.09
N LEU A 23 26.23 -25.10 -8.97
CA LEU A 23 27.29 -24.80 -8.01
C LEU A 23 27.67 -26.07 -7.23
N ARG A 24 28.90 -26.54 -7.38
CA ARG A 24 29.57 -27.44 -6.43
C ARG A 24 30.68 -26.67 -5.71
N SER A 25 30.67 -26.88 -4.42
CA SER A 25 31.64 -26.45 -3.42
C SER A 25 33.06 -26.97 -3.66
N GLY A 26 34.04 -26.14 -3.30
CA GLY A 26 35.32 -26.64 -2.81
C GLY A 26 36.58 -26.04 -3.46
N GLY A 27 37.48 -25.55 -2.61
CA GLY A 27 38.91 -25.51 -2.94
C GLY A 27 39.61 -24.17 -2.84
N CYS A 28 40.25 -23.99 -1.76
CA CYS A 28 41.28 -23.02 -1.38
C CYS A 28 42.46 -23.00 -2.37
N ALA A 29 42.97 -21.82 -2.70
CA ALA A 29 44.37 -21.62 -3.05
C ALA A 29 44.80 -20.22 -2.67
N LEU A 30 45.74 -20.17 -1.72
CA LEU A 30 46.51 -19.02 -1.28
C LEU A 30 47.60 -18.70 -2.32
N THR A 31 47.79 -17.40 -2.64
CA THR A 31 49.11 -16.88 -2.99
C THR A 31 49.31 -15.55 -2.29
N GLN A 32 50.39 -15.51 -1.48
CA GLN A 32 50.91 -14.34 -0.80
C GLN A 32 51.65 -13.43 -1.80
N ALA A 33 51.58 -12.12 -1.55
CA ALA A 33 52.77 -11.27 -1.38
C ALA A 33 52.35 -9.81 -1.16
N GLY A 34 52.91 -9.22 -0.10
CA GLY A 34 53.41 -7.85 -0.09
C GLY A 34 52.90 -6.92 1.01
N SER A 35 53.54 -6.96 2.15
CA SER A 35 53.99 -5.86 3.06
C SER A 35 53.15 -4.56 3.12
N GLY A 36 52.73 -4.20 4.35
CA GLY A 36 52.51 -2.80 4.72
C GLY A 36 51.50 -2.57 5.82
N GLU A 37 52.00 -2.51 7.05
CA GLU A 37 51.53 -1.75 8.21
C GLU A 37 50.14 -2.03 8.81
N ASP A 38 50.18 -2.73 9.92
CA ASP A 38 49.13 -2.88 10.92
C ASP A 38 48.81 -1.52 11.59
N LEU A 39 47.57 -1.03 11.40
CA LEU A 39 47.00 -0.02 12.27
C LEU A 39 45.88 -0.68 13.09
N PRO A 40 45.91 -0.62 14.44
CA PRO A 40 44.86 -1.20 15.26
C PRO A 40 43.58 -0.37 15.19
N LEU A 41 42.49 -1.01 14.79
CA LEU A 41 41.15 -0.47 14.92
C LEU A 41 40.81 -0.29 16.41
N GLN A 42 40.94 0.92 16.92
CA GLN A 42 40.39 1.30 18.21
C GLN A 42 38.86 1.44 18.09
N LEU A 43 38.18 0.47 18.67
CA LEU A 43 36.75 0.58 18.95
C LEU A 43 36.54 1.60 20.08
N HIS A 44 36.21 2.84 19.71
CA HIS A 44 35.70 3.82 20.67
C HIS A 44 34.27 3.39 21.11
N ARG A 45 34.24 2.86 22.34
CA ARG A 45 33.02 2.64 23.10
C ARG A 45 32.49 4.02 23.48
N LEU A 46 31.38 4.44 22.86
CA LEU A 46 30.64 5.63 23.29
C LEU A 46 29.86 5.27 24.56
N ASP A 47 30.41 5.65 25.71
CA ASP A 47 29.69 5.64 26.98
C ASP A 47 28.67 6.76 26.98
N ILE A 48 27.42 6.40 26.76
CA ILE A 48 26.26 7.30 26.94
C ILE A 48 25.92 7.25 28.43
N PRO A 49 25.99 8.37 29.18
CA PRO A 49 25.59 8.38 30.57
C PRO A 49 24.11 8.16 30.71
N LEU A 50 23.71 7.11 31.42
CA LEU A 50 22.32 6.92 31.87
C LEU A 50 22.00 8.04 32.89
N ALA A 51 21.24 9.03 32.43
CA ALA A 51 20.58 9.97 33.34
C ALA A 51 19.49 9.22 34.12
N ALA A 52 19.74 9.04 35.41
CA ALA A 52 18.77 8.52 36.35
C ALA A 52 17.64 9.53 36.55
N THR A 53 16.54 9.37 35.82
CA THR A 53 15.30 10.06 36.11
C THR A 53 14.53 9.28 37.18
N SER A 54 14.41 9.92 38.35
CA SER A 54 13.64 9.46 39.49
C SER A 54 12.18 9.20 39.08
N ASN A 55 11.81 7.92 39.06
CA ASN A 55 10.45 7.48 38.76
C ASN A 55 9.61 7.61 40.04
N SER A 56 8.94 8.76 40.23
CA SER A 56 7.92 8.90 41.25
C SER A 56 6.74 8.02 40.88
N ARG A 57 6.60 6.91 41.62
CA ARG A 57 5.47 5.96 41.52
C ARG A 57 4.16 6.68 41.81
N ILE A 58 3.43 7.07 40.77
CA ILE A 58 2.01 7.34 40.87
C ILE A 58 1.31 5.98 40.85
N HIS A 59 1.12 5.40 42.06
CA HIS A 59 0.16 4.31 42.25
C HIS A 59 -1.25 4.87 42.08
N ARG A 60 -1.75 4.97 40.85
CA ARG A 60 -3.20 4.97 40.65
C ARG A 60 -3.70 3.59 41.04
N ARG A 61 -4.38 3.54 42.17
CA ARG A 61 -5.20 2.39 42.55
C ARG A 61 -6.23 2.19 41.44
N LEU A 62 -6.05 1.14 40.65
CA LEU A 62 -7.08 0.63 39.75
C LEU A 62 -8.23 0.17 40.61
N SER A 63 -9.40 0.76 40.44
CA SER A 63 -10.64 0.37 41.10
C SER A 63 -10.96 -1.10 40.76
N PRO A 64 -11.36 -1.94 41.72
CA PRO A 64 -11.61 -3.38 41.52
C PRO A 64 -13.02 -3.64 40.94
N HIS A 65 -13.43 -2.92 39.92
CA HIS A 65 -14.65 -3.19 39.13
C HIS A 65 -14.34 -3.26 37.67
N TRP A 66 -13.44 -4.20 37.31
CA TRP A 66 -13.35 -4.65 35.93
C TRP A 66 -14.58 -5.54 35.70
N ASN A 67 -15.59 -5.02 34.98
CA ASN A 67 -16.76 -5.75 34.56
C ASN A 67 -16.59 -6.19 33.11
N PRO A 68 -16.40 -7.50 32.84
CA PRO A 68 -16.24 -8.01 31.47
C PRO A 68 -17.50 -7.82 30.62
N ASP A 69 -18.66 -7.55 31.21
CA ASP A 69 -19.93 -7.36 30.50
C ASP A 69 -20.11 -5.93 29.93
N ARG A 70 -19.14 -5.01 30.12
CA ARG A 70 -19.15 -3.67 29.50
C ARG A 70 -18.49 -3.61 28.14
N MET A 71 -18.35 -4.71 27.45
CA MET A 71 -17.72 -4.75 26.11
C MET A 71 -18.71 -4.59 24.95
N THR A 72 -19.79 -3.80 25.08
CA THR A 72 -20.74 -3.65 23.95
C THR A 72 -21.29 -2.25 23.72
N ASP A 73 -20.71 -1.21 24.32
CA ASP A 73 -21.06 0.15 23.93
C ASP A 73 -20.01 0.74 22.95
N ALA A 74 -19.64 -0.01 21.93
CA ALA A 74 -18.96 0.56 20.79
C ALA A 74 -19.93 1.54 20.14
N ILE A 75 -19.59 2.82 20.14
CA ILE A 75 -20.38 3.84 19.42
C ILE A 75 -20.53 3.33 17.99
N PRO A 76 -21.75 3.15 17.49
CA PRO A 76 -21.94 2.62 16.14
C PRO A 76 -21.25 3.56 15.15
N PHE A 77 -20.46 2.99 14.24
CA PHE A 77 -19.81 3.74 13.17
C PHE A 77 -20.87 4.49 12.34
N VAL A 78 -20.69 5.80 12.23
CA VAL A 78 -21.54 6.66 11.39
C VAL A 78 -20.73 7.04 10.15
N PRO A 79 -21.15 6.61 8.94
CA PRO A 79 -20.45 6.97 7.72
C PRO A 79 -20.41 8.48 7.51
N GLN A 80 -19.22 9.01 7.20
CA GLN A 80 -19.00 10.39 6.80
C GLN A 80 -18.67 10.43 5.31
N SER A 81 -18.76 11.60 4.69
CA SER A 81 -18.42 11.80 3.27
C SER A 81 -16.95 12.18 3.04
N GLN A 82 -16.19 12.43 4.10
CA GLN A 82 -14.78 12.83 4.08
C GLN A 82 -14.08 12.28 5.31
N TYR A 83 -12.77 12.04 5.21
CA TYR A 83 -11.91 11.55 6.29
C TYR A 83 -10.55 12.23 6.22
N ASP A 84 -10.04 12.68 7.35
CA ASP A 84 -8.71 13.25 7.50
C ASP A 84 -7.65 12.16 7.81
N LYS A 85 -6.38 12.55 7.91
CA LYS A 85 -5.27 11.64 8.20
C LYS A 85 -5.43 10.92 9.53
N ALA A 86 -5.92 11.59 10.57
CA ALA A 86 -6.08 11.00 11.89
C ALA A 86 -7.16 9.90 11.88
N GLU A 87 -8.25 10.12 11.17
CA GLU A 87 -9.32 9.12 11.00
C GLU A 87 -8.85 7.93 10.14
N LEU A 88 -8.03 8.16 9.12
CA LEU A 88 -7.43 7.07 8.33
C LEU A 88 -6.44 6.24 9.15
N VAL A 89 -5.67 6.87 10.03
CA VAL A 89 -4.81 6.16 11.00
C VAL A 89 -5.67 5.38 12.00
N ALA A 90 -6.77 5.95 12.51
CA ALA A 90 -7.72 5.25 13.37
C ALA A 90 -8.33 4.02 12.67
N CYS A 91 -8.61 4.12 11.35
CA CYS A 91 -8.97 2.96 10.54
C CYS A 91 -7.85 1.90 10.55
N GLY A 92 -6.60 2.33 10.38
CA GLY A 92 -5.44 1.43 10.34
C GLY A 92 -5.22 0.64 11.62
N ILE A 93 -5.45 1.24 12.79
CA ILE A 93 -5.34 0.57 14.09
C ILE A 93 -6.63 -0.13 14.53
N GLY A 94 -7.68 -0.12 13.69
CA GLY A 94 -8.93 -0.87 13.92
C GLY A 94 -9.96 -0.15 14.76
N GLU A 95 -9.79 1.14 15.03
CA GLU A 95 -10.73 1.94 15.85
C GLU A 95 -11.93 2.45 15.04
N LEU A 96 -11.74 2.79 13.75
CA LEU A 96 -12.79 3.42 12.94
C LEU A 96 -13.96 2.47 12.66
N PHE A 97 -13.68 1.26 12.17
CA PHE A 97 -14.71 0.27 11.82
C PHE A 97 -14.87 -0.84 12.86
N GLY A 98 -14.08 -0.78 13.95
CA GLY A 98 -14.06 -1.78 15.01
C GLY A 98 -13.17 -2.99 14.70
N ALA A 99 -12.84 -3.73 15.76
CA ALA A 99 -11.91 -4.85 15.70
C ALA A 99 -12.40 -5.96 14.75
N GLY A 100 -11.49 -6.49 13.93
CA GLY A 100 -11.77 -7.57 12.98
C GLY A 100 -12.41 -7.13 11.67
N ASN A 101 -12.69 -5.85 11.50
CA ASN A 101 -13.22 -5.27 10.26
C ASN A 101 -12.11 -4.74 9.33
N ALA A 102 -12.51 -4.05 8.27
CA ALA A 102 -11.59 -3.47 7.29
C ALA A 102 -10.63 -2.48 7.97
N GLN A 103 -9.36 -2.58 7.64
CA GLN A 103 -8.30 -1.70 8.11
C GLN A 103 -7.48 -1.21 6.92
N LEU A 104 -7.04 0.03 6.98
CA LEU A 104 -5.97 0.53 6.12
C LEU A 104 -4.62 0.05 6.68
N PRO A 105 -3.56 -0.02 5.87
CA PRO A 105 -2.22 -0.13 6.40
C PRO A 105 -1.84 1.15 7.17
N VAL A 106 -0.77 1.09 7.93
CA VAL A 106 -0.25 2.23 8.71
C VAL A 106 1.13 2.64 8.23
N GLU A 107 1.60 3.78 8.71
CA GLU A 107 2.95 4.30 8.44
C GLU A 107 3.25 4.41 6.93
N ASN A 108 4.38 3.84 6.51
CA ASN A 108 4.87 3.92 5.12
C ASN A 108 3.94 3.31 4.07
N MET A 109 3.08 2.38 4.47
CA MET A 109 2.13 1.75 3.55
C MET A 109 0.77 2.45 3.48
N LEU A 110 0.51 3.44 4.34
CA LEU A 110 -0.68 4.28 4.22
C LEU A 110 -0.47 5.32 3.11
N MET A 111 -0.87 4.97 1.90
CA MET A 111 -0.63 5.75 0.68
C MET A 111 -1.67 6.85 0.43
N VAL A 112 -2.32 7.33 1.50
CA VAL A 112 -3.41 8.31 1.45
C VAL A 112 -3.31 9.25 2.65
N ASP A 113 -3.45 10.56 2.45
CA ASP A 113 -3.50 11.55 3.52
C ASP A 113 -4.92 11.95 3.89
N ARG A 114 -5.85 11.87 2.95
CA ARG A 114 -7.27 12.18 3.18
C ARG A 114 -8.15 11.54 2.12
N ILE A 115 -9.40 11.28 2.49
CA ILE A 115 -10.49 11.01 1.57
C ILE A 115 -11.30 12.29 1.49
N SER A 116 -11.24 12.97 0.35
CA SER A 116 -11.95 14.23 0.12
C SER A 116 -13.41 14.03 -0.30
N HIS A 117 -13.76 12.84 -0.77
CA HIS A 117 -15.14 12.47 -1.08
C HIS A 117 -15.34 10.95 -1.04
N ILE A 118 -16.44 10.50 -0.45
CA ILE A 118 -16.93 9.13 -0.54
C ILE A 118 -18.45 9.12 -0.53
N SER A 119 -19.06 8.36 -1.45
CA SER A 119 -20.51 8.26 -1.61
C SER A 119 -20.90 6.86 -2.07
N SER A 120 -22.05 6.39 -1.64
CA SER A 120 -22.69 5.16 -2.17
C SER A 120 -23.38 5.35 -3.52
N GLU A 121 -23.45 6.58 -4.00
CA GLU A 121 -24.01 7.01 -5.28
C GLU A 121 -22.92 7.65 -6.14
N GLY A 122 -23.19 7.89 -7.41
CA GLY A 122 -22.24 8.47 -8.35
C GLY A 122 -21.23 7.46 -8.90
N GLY A 123 -20.13 7.98 -9.44
CA GLY A 123 -19.17 7.19 -10.19
C GLY A 123 -19.71 6.76 -11.57
N ALA A 124 -18.84 6.13 -12.37
CA ALA A 124 -19.16 5.78 -13.77
C ALA A 124 -20.33 4.78 -13.92
N ALA A 125 -20.59 3.95 -12.91
CA ALA A 125 -21.63 2.94 -12.91
C ALA A 125 -22.81 3.26 -11.97
N ASP A 126 -22.81 4.44 -11.35
CA ASP A 126 -23.75 4.85 -10.30
C ASP A 126 -23.90 3.80 -9.18
N LYS A 127 -22.74 3.34 -8.69
CA LYS A 127 -22.62 2.33 -7.62
C LYS A 127 -21.74 2.81 -6.46
N GLY A 128 -21.39 4.09 -6.48
CA GLY A 128 -20.55 4.76 -5.53
C GLY A 128 -19.21 5.17 -6.10
N GLU A 129 -18.62 6.14 -5.45
CA GLU A 129 -17.30 6.63 -5.79
C GLU A 129 -16.53 7.06 -4.54
N LEU A 130 -15.21 7.14 -4.68
CA LEU A 130 -14.31 7.61 -3.66
C LEU A 130 -13.19 8.41 -4.30
N ILE A 131 -12.90 9.59 -3.74
CA ILE A 131 -11.78 10.45 -4.11
C ILE A 131 -10.88 10.60 -2.89
N ALA A 132 -9.60 10.33 -3.07
CA ALA A 132 -8.59 10.45 -2.02
C ALA A 132 -7.34 11.12 -2.56
N GLU A 133 -6.50 11.62 -1.66
CA GLU A 133 -5.33 12.41 -2.00
C GLU A 133 -4.14 12.02 -1.14
N LEU A 134 -2.95 12.12 -1.75
CA LEU A 134 -1.64 12.00 -1.11
C LEU A 134 -0.83 13.24 -1.48
N ASP A 135 -0.35 13.96 -0.48
CA ASP A 135 0.55 15.11 -0.70
C ASP A 135 1.96 14.61 -0.95
N ILE A 136 2.61 15.14 -1.97
CA ILE A 136 3.95 14.74 -2.37
C ILE A 136 4.97 15.69 -1.76
N HIS A 137 5.98 15.10 -1.10
CA HIS A 137 7.14 15.77 -0.54
C HIS A 137 8.42 15.05 -0.99
N PRO A 138 9.52 15.75 -1.24
CA PRO A 138 10.78 15.13 -1.67
C PRO A 138 11.36 14.12 -0.68
N ASP A 139 11.00 14.20 0.59
CA ASP A 139 11.45 13.34 1.68
C ASP A 139 10.55 12.10 1.92
N LEU A 140 9.55 11.86 1.07
CA LEU A 140 8.78 10.62 1.13
C LEU A 140 9.71 9.42 0.92
N TRP A 141 9.57 8.43 1.79
CA TRP A 141 10.48 7.30 1.95
C TRP A 141 10.86 6.58 0.65
N PHE A 142 9.94 6.47 -0.29
CA PHE A 142 10.17 5.75 -1.54
C PHE A 142 11.10 6.49 -2.49
N PHE A 143 11.20 7.83 -2.44
CA PHE A 143 12.11 8.58 -3.30
C PHE A 143 13.58 8.35 -2.97
N ALA A 144 13.89 8.03 -1.69
CA ALA A 144 15.26 7.74 -1.30
C ALA A 144 15.78 6.39 -1.83
N CYS A 145 14.87 5.46 -2.15
CA CYS A 145 15.22 4.09 -2.51
C CYS A 145 14.78 3.67 -3.92
N HIS A 146 13.91 4.42 -4.57
CA HIS A 146 13.35 4.05 -5.88
C HIS A 146 13.39 5.23 -6.88
N PHE A 147 14.55 5.49 -7.51
CA PHE A 147 15.87 4.85 -7.42
C PHE A 147 16.91 5.85 -6.93
N PRO A 148 18.04 5.44 -6.31
CA PRO A 148 19.13 6.37 -5.99
C PRO A 148 19.62 7.13 -7.23
N GLY A 149 19.47 8.47 -7.23
CA GLY A 149 19.85 9.32 -8.36
C GLY A 149 18.76 9.50 -9.46
N ASP A 150 17.67 8.75 -9.37
CA ASP A 150 16.50 8.85 -10.28
C ASP A 150 15.20 8.60 -9.46
N PRO A 151 14.82 9.54 -8.58
CA PRO A 151 13.72 9.34 -7.66
C PRO A 151 12.37 9.38 -8.36
N VAL A 152 11.61 8.30 -8.23
CA VAL A 152 10.24 8.17 -8.74
C VAL A 152 9.40 7.31 -7.78
N MET A 153 8.15 7.66 -7.56
CA MET A 153 7.24 6.82 -6.78
C MET A 153 7.01 5.48 -7.50
N PRO A 154 7.18 4.33 -6.82
CA PRO A 154 6.84 3.03 -7.40
C PRO A 154 5.37 2.98 -7.85
N GLY A 155 5.11 2.64 -9.11
CA GLY A 155 3.75 2.55 -9.64
C GLY A 155 2.87 1.54 -8.89
N CYS A 156 3.47 0.49 -8.31
CA CYS A 156 2.76 -0.49 -7.49
C CYS A 156 2.17 0.13 -6.21
N LEU A 157 2.75 1.19 -5.64
CA LEU A 157 2.18 1.89 -4.47
C LEU A 157 0.89 2.64 -4.84
N GLY A 158 0.82 3.24 -6.03
CA GLY A 158 -0.41 3.85 -6.53
C GLY A 158 -1.52 2.81 -6.78
N LEU A 159 -1.15 1.64 -7.29
CA LEU A 159 -2.08 0.52 -7.46
C LEU A 159 -2.55 -0.01 -6.10
N ASP A 160 -1.65 -0.17 -5.14
CA ASP A 160 -1.99 -0.62 -3.78
C ASP A 160 -2.92 0.38 -3.09
N ALA A 161 -2.68 1.69 -3.23
CA ALA A 161 -3.58 2.73 -2.73
C ALA A 161 -5.01 2.56 -3.26
N MET A 162 -5.18 2.24 -4.55
CA MET A 162 -6.50 2.00 -5.11
C MET A 162 -7.20 0.77 -4.49
N TRP A 163 -6.47 -0.32 -4.20
CA TRP A 163 -7.04 -1.46 -3.47
C TRP A 163 -7.38 -1.12 -2.01
N GLN A 164 -6.54 -0.33 -1.33
CA GLN A 164 -6.81 0.18 0.02
C GLN A 164 -8.14 0.93 0.05
N LEU A 165 -8.38 1.81 -0.92
CA LEU A 165 -9.58 2.63 -1.04
C LEU A 165 -10.84 1.79 -1.34
N VAL A 166 -10.74 0.78 -2.20
CA VAL A 166 -11.85 -0.18 -2.41
C VAL A 166 -12.17 -0.94 -1.12
N GLY A 167 -11.15 -1.37 -0.38
CA GLY A 167 -11.32 -2.02 0.92
C GLY A 167 -11.96 -1.11 1.97
N PHE A 168 -11.51 0.16 2.03
CA PHE A 168 -12.10 1.18 2.88
C PHE A 168 -13.58 1.40 2.55
N PHE A 169 -13.94 1.52 1.27
CA PHE A 169 -15.31 1.69 0.82
C PHE A 169 -16.23 0.55 1.31
N LEU A 170 -15.76 -0.70 1.26
CA LEU A 170 -16.53 -1.84 1.75
C LEU A 170 -16.76 -1.77 3.26
N GLY A 171 -15.73 -1.40 4.05
CA GLY A 171 -15.85 -1.18 5.49
C GLY A 171 -16.77 0.00 5.83
N TRP A 172 -16.65 1.09 5.08
CA TRP A 172 -17.47 2.29 5.21
C TRP A 172 -18.98 1.99 4.98
N ARG A 173 -19.29 1.04 4.13
CA ARG A 173 -20.67 0.54 3.94
C ARG A 173 -21.17 -0.34 5.11
N GLY A 174 -20.36 -0.55 6.14
CA GLY A 174 -20.73 -1.36 7.31
C GLY A 174 -20.51 -2.86 7.12
N ASN A 175 -19.80 -3.29 6.08
CA ASN A 175 -19.56 -4.72 5.86
C ASN A 175 -18.45 -5.23 6.79
N PRO A 176 -18.66 -6.38 7.47
CA PRO A 176 -17.68 -6.95 8.37
C PRO A 176 -16.57 -7.72 7.63
N GLY A 177 -15.40 -7.82 8.27
CA GLY A 177 -14.28 -8.64 7.81
C GLY A 177 -13.07 -7.83 7.35
N ARG A 178 -11.94 -8.53 7.23
CA ARG A 178 -10.64 -7.96 6.87
C ARG A 178 -10.45 -7.92 5.37
N GLY A 179 -10.00 -6.78 4.84
CA GLY A 179 -9.77 -6.56 3.42
C GLY A 179 -8.59 -7.38 2.86
N ARG A 180 -8.78 -7.94 1.67
CA ARG A 180 -7.71 -8.56 0.87
C ARG A 180 -7.88 -8.17 -0.59
N ALA A 181 -6.78 -7.71 -1.21
CA ALA A 181 -6.72 -7.53 -2.66
C ALA A 181 -6.79 -8.91 -3.34
N LEU A 182 -7.67 -9.05 -4.32
CA LEU A 182 -7.89 -10.30 -5.04
C LEU A 182 -7.36 -10.24 -6.47
N GLY A 183 -7.04 -9.05 -6.96
CA GLY A 183 -6.50 -8.83 -8.30
C GLY A 183 -7.08 -7.60 -8.97
N CYS A 184 -6.67 -7.39 -10.19
CA CYS A 184 -7.21 -6.38 -11.11
C CYS A 184 -7.27 -6.96 -12.53
N GLY A 185 -7.93 -6.25 -13.42
CA GLY A 185 -7.87 -6.50 -14.85
C GLY A 185 -6.62 -5.88 -15.47
N GLU A 186 -6.80 -4.84 -16.28
CA GLU A 186 -5.69 -4.14 -16.91
C GLU A 186 -5.20 -2.99 -16.01
N VAL A 187 -3.88 -2.79 -15.96
CA VAL A 187 -3.25 -1.61 -15.37
C VAL A 187 -2.41 -0.93 -16.45
N LYS A 188 -2.59 0.38 -16.62
CA LYS A 188 -1.80 1.21 -17.54
C LYS A 188 -1.09 2.30 -16.78
N PHE A 189 0.23 2.39 -16.93
CA PHE A 189 1.06 3.47 -16.45
C PHE A 189 1.46 4.33 -17.66
N THR A 190 1.00 5.58 -17.69
CA THR A 190 1.26 6.52 -18.79
C THR A 190 2.10 7.71 -18.36
N GLY A 191 2.41 7.80 -17.07
CA GLY A 191 3.24 8.84 -16.47
C GLY A 191 3.89 8.37 -15.18
N GLN A 192 4.56 9.27 -14.50
CA GLN A 192 5.31 9.00 -13.27
C GLN A 192 5.07 10.12 -12.23
N ILE A 193 5.33 9.82 -10.97
CA ILE A 193 5.22 10.76 -9.85
C ILE A 193 6.63 11.06 -9.37
N LEU A 194 7.03 12.33 -9.47
CA LEU A 194 8.36 12.85 -9.15
C LEU A 194 8.33 13.67 -7.85
N PRO A 195 9.50 13.92 -7.21
CA PRO A 195 9.56 14.66 -5.95
C PRO A 195 9.12 16.13 -6.02
N ASP A 196 9.08 16.73 -7.20
CA ASP A 196 8.69 18.12 -7.46
C ASP A 196 7.19 18.29 -7.72
N HIS A 197 6.44 17.19 -7.87
CA HIS A 197 4.98 17.23 -7.88
C HIS A 197 4.42 17.61 -6.51
N LYS A 198 3.14 17.98 -6.47
CA LYS A 198 2.49 18.46 -5.26
C LYS A 198 1.51 17.48 -4.67
N GLN A 199 0.70 16.84 -5.53
CA GLN A 199 -0.40 16.03 -5.07
C GLN A 199 -0.70 14.89 -6.04
N VAL A 200 -0.93 13.72 -5.46
CA VAL A 200 -1.56 12.58 -6.15
C VAL A 200 -3.03 12.53 -5.75
N ARG A 201 -3.90 12.34 -6.72
CA ARG A 201 -5.33 12.14 -6.52
C ARG A 201 -5.75 10.78 -7.07
N TYR A 202 -6.37 10.00 -6.21
CA TYR A 202 -6.99 8.73 -6.53
C TYR A 202 -8.48 8.93 -6.76
N HIS A 203 -9.03 8.37 -7.83
CA HIS A 203 -10.47 8.36 -8.07
C HIS A 203 -10.92 6.92 -8.33
N ILE A 204 -11.77 6.41 -7.47
CA ILE A 204 -12.33 5.05 -7.52
C ILE A 204 -13.79 5.14 -7.93
N HIS A 205 -14.16 4.40 -8.95
CA HIS A 205 -15.53 4.23 -9.41
C HIS A 205 -15.97 2.80 -9.15
N MET A 206 -16.89 2.62 -8.20
CA MET A 206 -17.42 1.30 -7.89
C MET A 206 -18.29 0.80 -9.05
N LYS A 207 -17.97 -0.39 -9.57
CA LYS A 207 -18.74 -1.07 -10.62
C LYS A 207 -19.77 -2.02 -10.03
N ARG A 208 -19.37 -2.70 -8.96
CA ARG A 208 -20.20 -3.70 -8.31
C ARG A 208 -19.80 -3.92 -6.86
N VAL A 209 -20.77 -4.00 -5.97
CA VAL A 209 -20.62 -4.47 -4.61
C VAL A 209 -21.45 -5.75 -4.44
N ILE A 210 -20.82 -6.80 -3.97
CA ILE A 210 -21.46 -8.09 -3.70
C ILE A 210 -21.48 -8.27 -2.18
N GLU A 211 -22.65 -8.25 -1.58
CA GLU A 211 -22.87 -8.36 -0.14
C GLU A 211 -23.62 -9.65 0.15
N ARG A 212 -22.90 -10.78 0.10
CA ARG A 212 -23.44 -12.12 0.37
C ARG A 212 -22.50 -12.84 1.36
N LYS A 213 -22.37 -14.16 1.26
CA LYS A 213 -21.42 -14.97 2.04
C LYS A 213 -19.97 -14.47 1.92
N LEU A 214 -19.59 -13.97 0.74
CA LEU A 214 -18.37 -13.21 0.50
C LEU A 214 -18.78 -11.78 0.15
N VAL A 215 -18.24 -10.83 0.89
CA VAL A 215 -18.34 -9.40 0.54
C VAL A 215 -17.19 -9.08 -0.42
N MET A 216 -17.51 -8.52 -1.59
CA MET A 216 -16.51 -8.18 -2.59
C MET A 216 -16.89 -6.89 -3.33
N GLY A 217 -15.91 -5.99 -3.46
CA GLY A 217 -15.97 -4.80 -4.31
C GLY A 217 -15.23 -5.03 -5.62
N ILE A 218 -15.83 -4.55 -6.71
CA ILE A 218 -15.18 -4.44 -8.02
C ILE A 218 -15.28 -2.98 -8.43
N ALA A 219 -14.14 -2.37 -8.80
CA ALA A 219 -14.05 -0.97 -9.16
C ALA A 219 -13.09 -0.74 -10.32
N ASP A 220 -13.25 0.38 -11.00
CA ASP A 220 -12.21 0.96 -11.83
C ASP A 220 -11.58 2.13 -11.06
N GLY A 221 -10.31 2.40 -11.32
CA GLY A 221 -9.60 3.47 -10.64
C GLY A 221 -8.69 4.25 -11.58
N SER A 222 -8.45 5.50 -11.23
CA SER A 222 -7.45 6.33 -11.86
C SER A 222 -6.59 7.05 -10.82
N VAL A 223 -5.37 7.34 -11.21
CA VAL A 223 -4.40 8.12 -10.43
C VAL A 223 -4.01 9.33 -11.28
N ALA A 224 -4.21 10.51 -10.74
CA ALA A 224 -3.75 11.75 -11.35
C ALA A 224 -2.66 12.38 -10.48
N VAL A 225 -1.69 13.03 -11.10
CA VAL A 225 -0.68 13.87 -10.46
C VAL A 225 -0.86 15.30 -10.94
N ASP A 226 -0.99 16.23 -10.00
CA ASP A 226 -1.23 17.65 -10.26
C ASP A 226 -2.37 17.91 -11.28
N GLY A 227 -3.38 17.04 -11.30
CA GLY A 227 -4.54 17.12 -12.18
C GLY A 227 -4.47 16.32 -13.48
N GLU A 228 -3.30 15.78 -13.84
CA GLU A 228 -3.12 14.94 -15.03
C GLU A 228 -3.22 13.46 -14.69
N VAL A 229 -4.10 12.72 -15.39
CA VAL A 229 -4.25 11.26 -15.19
C VAL A 229 -3.08 10.52 -15.77
N ILE A 230 -2.36 9.77 -14.92
CA ILE A 230 -1.15 9.03 -15.26
C ILE A 230 -1.25 7.52 -15.06
N TYR A 231 -2.24 7.04 -14.29
CA TYR A 231 -2.50 5.61 -14.12
C TYR A 231 -3.98 5.34 -14.32
N THR A 232 -4.28 4.18 -14.87
CA THR A 232 -5.63 3.63 -14.87
C THR A 232 -5.58 2.15 -14.50
N ALA A 233 -6.57 1.70 -13.74
CA ALA A 233 -6.74 0.29 -13.41
C ALA A 233 -8.21 -0.11 -13.60
N SER A 234 -8.45 -1.22 -14.26
CA SER A 234 -9.78 -1.79 -14.42
C SER A 234 -9.98 -3.00 -13.52
N ASP A 235 -11.23 -3.24 -13.12
CA ASP A 235 -11.64 -4.41 -12.34
C ASP A 235 -10.77 -4.66 -11.10
N LEU A 236 -10.45 -3.60 -10.34
CA LEU A 236 -9.86 -3.72 -9.02
C LEU A 236 -10.80 -4.55 -8.13
N ARG A 237 -10.32 -5.66 -7.59
CA ARG A 237 -11.12 -6.59 -6.79
C ARG A 237 -10.58 -6.67 -5.37
N VAL A 238 -11.45 -6.41 -4.41
CA VAL A 238 -11.15 -6.54 -2.97
C VAL A 238 -12.27 -7.33 -2.32
N GLY A 239 -11.90 -8.30 -1.50
CA GLY A 239 -12.84 -9.07 -0.67
C GLY A 239 -12.67 -8.76 0.81
N LEU A 240 -13.76 -8.84 1.58
CA LEU A 240 -13.72 -8.84 3.05
C LEU A 240 -13.93 -10.27 3.57
N PHE A 241 -13.02 -10.71 4.45
CA PHE A 241 -12.99 -12.06 4.99
C PHE A 241 -13.11 -12.03 6.51
N GLN A 242 -14.08 -12.74 7.07
CA GLN A 242 -14.27 -12.87 8.52
C GLN A 242 -13.29 -13.86 9.14
N ASN A 243 -12.89 -14.89 8.37
CA ASN A 243 -11.82 -15.82 8.75
C ASN A 243 -10.71 -15.78 7.71
N THR A 244 -9.51 -15.36 8.13
CA THR A 244 -8.32 -15.24 7.26
C THR A 244 -7.30 -16.36 7.47
N GLU A 245 -7.58 -17.34 8.35
CA GLU A 245 -6.65 -18.43 8.67
C GLU A 245 -6.52 -19.47 7.54
N SER A 246 -7.46 -19.47 6.60
CA SER A 246 -7.52 -20.44 5.49
C SER A 246 -7.17 -19.85 4.10
N MET A 247 -6.52 -18.69 4.07
CA MET A 247 -6.13 -18.04 2.80
C MET A 247 -4.67 -18.23 2.48
#